data_060c9c8d44a5d3bf80cba4cd5c8bcf9e
#
_entry.id   060c9c8d44a5d3bf80cba4cd5c8bcf9e
#
_cell.length_a   1.000
_cell.length_b   1.000
_cell.length_c   1.000
_cell.angle_alpha   90.00
_cell.angle_beta   90.00
_cell.angle_gamma   90.00
#
_symmetry.space_group_name_H-M   'P 1'
#
loop_
_entity.id
_entity.type
_entity.pdbx_description
1 polymer ?
#
loop_
_entity_poly.entity_id
_entity_poly.type
_entity_poly.pdbx_seq_one_letter_code
_entity_poly.pdbx_strand_id
1 'polypeptide(L)'
;MTQLLDWSKTLVPQRHESDCVPTGYEWLIRYLKIQGVNLETFQEDFDLGQDNSFDSVSAKIRSVYPTINIQVQSFAKGIEKVNRIKFLLDEQKPCLISLALGSSQGWHIMPVVRIDETTIVLIHHADADGYCTWVFPVAEIVWRHDYLQGGNDISWIEPP
;
A
#
# COMPACT_ATOMS: atom_id res chain seq x y z
N MET A 1 13.86 9.76 11.49
CA MET A 1 12.55 9.93 10.80
C MET A 1 12.76 9.73 9.32
N THR A 2 11.98 8.84 8.72
CA THR A 2 12.07 8.53 7.30
C THR A 2 10.79 8.89 6.58
N GLN A 3 10.90 9.65 5.51
CA GLN A 3 9.79 10.09 4.69
C GLN A 3 10.15 9.92 3.22
N LEU A 4 9.20 9.48 2.42
CA LEU A 4 9.36 9.42 0.97
C LEU A 4 9.43 10.83 0.38
N LEU A 5 10.34 11.04 -0.56
CA LEU A 5 10.50 12.33 -1.24
C LEU A 5 9.31 12.61 -2.16
N ASP A 6 8.79 13.83 -2.08
CA ASP A 6 7.74 14.33 -2.99
C ASP A 6 6.47 13.47 -3.07
N TRP A 7 6.18 12.68 -2.03
CA TRP A 7 5.03 11.76 -2.06
C TRP A 7 3.69 12.48 -2.28
N SER A 8 3.56 13.70 -1.80
CA SER A 8 2.30 14.46 -1.91
C SER A 8 2.02 14.96 -3.34
N LYS A 9 2.97 14.84 -4.25
CA LYS A 9 2.78 15.18 -5.67
C LYS A 9 2.10 14.08 -6.45
N THR A 10 1.97 12.87 -5.88
CA THR A 10 1.30 11.74 -6.51
C THR A 10 -0.04 11.52 -5.82
N LEU A 11 -1.12 11.96 -6.47
CA LEU A 11 -2.47 11.82 -5.94
C LEU A 11 -3.25 10.86 -6.85
N VAL A 12 -3.72 9.76 -6.27
CA VAL A 12 -4.49 8.74 -7.00
C VAL A 12 -5.81 8.53 -6.28
N PRO A 13 -6.91 9.10 -6.78
CA PRO A 13 -8.22 8.89 -6.17
C PRO A 13 -8.71 7.46 -6.43
N GLN A 14 -9.28 6.84 -5.40
CA GLN A 14 -9.96 5.57 -5.55
C GLN A 14 -11.31 5.81 -6.22
N ARG A 15 -11.51 5.22 -7.40
CA ARG A 15 -12.71 5.49 -8.21
C ARG A 15 -13.91 4.63 -7.84
N HIS A 16 -13.66 3.44 -7.28
CA HIS A 16 -14.71 2.49 -6.92
C HIS A 16 -14.53 2.01 -5.49
N GLU A 17 -15.65 1.75 -4.82
CA GLU A 17 -15.64 1.13 -3.50
C GLU A 17 -14.95 -0.24 -3.60
N SER A 18 -14.18 -0.62 -2.59
CA SER A 18 -13.41 -1.87 -2.52
C SER A 18 -12.17 -1.94 -3.42
N ASP A 19 -11.82 -0.89 -4.16
CA ASP A 19 -10.66 -0.87 -5.05
C ASP A 19 -9.38 -0.35 -4.38
N CYS A 20 -9.27 -0.47 -3.07
CA CYS A 20 -8.07 0.02 -2.39
C CYS A 20 -6.78 -0.68 -2.84
N VAL A 21 -6.83 -1.96 -3.21
CA VAL A 21 -5.64 -2.68 -3.67
C VAL A 21 -5.17 -2.19 -5.04
N PRO A 22 -6.02 -2.21 -6.09
CA PRO A 22 -5.57 -1.66 -7.38
C PRO A 22 -5.23 -0.17 -7.32
N THR A 23 -5.93 0.62 -6.49
CA THR A 23 -5.60 2.03 -6.28
C THR A 23 -4.20 2.19 -5.69
N GLY A 24 -3.86 1.35 -4.71
CA GLY A 24 -2.52 1.35 -4.10
C GLY A 24 -1.43 1.03 -5.12
N TYR A 25 -1.64 0.01 -5.95
CA TYR A 25 -0.67 -0.32 -6.99
C TYR A 25 -0.56 0.77 -8.07
N GLU A 26 -1.66 1.40 -8.44
CA GLU A 26 -1.61 2.57 -9.33
C GLU A 26 -0.75 3.67 -8.71
N TRP A 27 -0.90 3.92 -7.41
CA TRP A 27 -0.09 4.92 -6.70
C TRP A 27 1.40 4.57 -6.75
N LEU A 28 1.78 3.31 -6.50
CA LEU A 28 3.17 2.87 -6.58
C LEU A 28 3.75 3.09 -7.98
N ILE A 29 3.00 2.71 -9.01
CA ILE A 29 3.44 2.82 -10.41
C ILE A 29 3.63 4.29 -10.79
N ARG A 30 2.70 5.17 -10.40
CA ARG A 30 2.81 6.60 -10.67
C ARG A 30 3.94 7.25 -9.89
N TYR A 31 4.07 6.92 -8.61
CA TYR A 31 5.14 7.46 -7.77
C TYR A 31 6.53 7.09 -8.33
N LEU A 32 6.70 5.84 -8.73
CA LEU A 32 7.94 5.32 -9.29
C LEU A 32 8.14 5.71 -10.77
N LYS A 33 7.15 6.34 -11.39
CA LYS A 33 7.19 6.78 -12.79
C LYS A 33 7.47 5.63 -13.76
N ILE A 34 6.87 4.47 -13.50
CA ILE A 34 7.00 3.30 -14.37
C ILE A 34 6.25 3.54 -15.66
N GLN A 35 6.91 3.34 -16.80
CA GLN A 35 6.37 3.59 -18.12
C GLN A 35 5.70 2.34 -18.70
N GLY A 36 4.86 2.55 -19.74
CA GLY A 36 4.27 1.46 -20.49
C GLY A 36 3.03 0.83 -19.85
N VAL A 37 2.47 1.47 -18.84
CA VAL A 37 1.26 0.98 -18.14
C VAL A 37 0.09 1.89 -18.49
N ASN A 38 -1.06 1.29 -18.84
CA ASN A 38 -2.29 2.04 -19.02
C ASN A 38 -2.89 2.37 -17.64
N LEU A 39 -2.66 3.60 -17.17
CA LEU A 39 -3.11 4.03 -15.85
C LEU A 39 -4.54 4.59 -15.86
N GLU A 40 -5.07 4.95 -17.02
CA GLU A 40 -6.40 5.56 -17.12
C GLU A 40 -7.51 4.61 -16.65
N THR A 41 -7.40 3.33 -16.99
CA THR A 41 -8.37 2.29 -16.60
C THR A 41 -7.78 1.29 -15.63
N PHE A 42 -6.66 1.61 -14.98
CA PHE A 42 -5.90 0.64 -14.18
C PHE A 42 -6.73 0.03 -13.05
N GLN A 43 -7.46 0.86 -12.30
CA GLN A 43 -8.24 0.34 -11.18
C GLN A 43 -9.31 -0.65 -11.63
N GLU A 44 -10.00 -0.34 -12.73
CA GLU A 44 -11.03 -1.20 -13.30
C GLU A 44 -10.43 -2.49 -13.89
N ASP A 45 -9.29 -2.37 -14.58
CA ASP A 45 -8.62 -3.51 -15.20
C ASP A 45 -8.15 -4.55 -14.17
N PHE A 46 -7.80 -4.11 -12.97
CA PHE A 46 -7.25 -4.94 -11.92
C PHE A 46 -8.17 -5.10 -10.70
N ASP A 47 -9.43 -4.73 -10.84
CA ASP A 47 -10.47 -5.02 -9.84
C ASP A 47 -10.89 -6.48 -9.94
N LEU A 48 -10.60 -7.26 -8.90
CA LEU A 48 -10.95 -8.67 -8.82
C LEU A 48 -12.18 -8.92 -7.92
N GLY A 49 -12.90 -7.87 -7.56
CA GLY A 49 -14.08 -7.98 -6.69
C GLY A 49 -13.70 -8.47 -5.30
N GLN A 50 -14.30 -9.59 -4.88
CA GLN A 50 -14.05 -10.17 -3.56
C GLN A 50 -12.64 -10.73 -3.40
N ASP A 51 -11.93 -10.93 -4.50
CA ASP A 51 -10.55 -11.46 -4.50
C ASP A 51 -9.48 -10.36 -4.55
N ASN A 52 -9.84 -9.12 -4.28
CA ASN A 52 -8.89 -8.01 -4.19
C ASN A 52 -7.97 -8.18 -2.98
N SER A 53 -6.83 -8.81 -3.21
CA SER A 53 -5.76 -9.01 -2.24
C SER A 53 -4.43 -8.66 -2.89
N PHE A 54 -3.37 -8.49 -2.09
CA PHE A 54 -2.05 -8.28 -2.66
C PHE A 54 -1.64 -9.45 -3.57
N ASP A 55 -1.85 -10.68 -3.12
CA ASP A 55 -1.44 -11.86 -3.90
C ASP A 55 -2.17 -11.95 -5.23
N SER A 56 -3.50 -11.84 -5.21
CA SER A 56 -4.32 -12.02 -6.42
C SER A 56 -4.15 -10.87 -7.40
N VAL A 57 -4.18 -9.63 -6.92
CA VAL A 57 -4.06 -8.46 -7.79
C VAL A 57 -2.64 -8.33 -8.34
N SER A 58 -1.61 -8.56 -7.52
CA SER A 58 -0.22 -8.53 -8.01
C SER A 58 0.04 -9.60 -9.05
N ALA A 59 -0.52 -10.79 -8.90
CA ALA A 59 -0.39 -11.85 -9.89
C ALA A 59 -1.00 -11.46 -11.23
N LYS A 60 -2.19 -10.81 -11.20
CA LYS A 60 -2.83 -10.34 -12.43
C LYS A 60 -2.03 -9.22 -13.08
N ILE A 61 -1.52 -8.26 -12.29
CA ILE A 61 -0.68 -7.18 -12.83
C ILE A 61 0.55 -7.77 -13.51
N ARG A 62 1.24 -8.73 -12.87
CA ARG A 62 2.43 -9.36 -13.46
C ARG A 62 2.11 -10.13 -14.73
N SER A 63 0.91 -10.70 -14.86
CA SER A 63 0.50 -11.40 -16.08
C SER A 63 0.35 -10.47 -17.27
N VAL A 64 -0.04 -9.21 -17.04
CA VAL A 64 -0.22 -8.19 -18.08
C VAL A 64 1.07 -7.39 -18.29
N TYR A 65 1.76 -7.07 -17.21
CA TYR A 65 2.99 -6.26 -17.20
C TYR A 65 4.13 -7.06 -16.52
N PRO A 66 4.71 -8.05 -17.20
CA PRO A 66 5.68 -8.97 -16.57
C PRO A 66 6.99 -8.33 -16.14
N THR A 67 7.28 -7.11 -16.59
CA THR A 67 8.49 -6.38 -16.17
C THR A 67 8.32 -5.66 -14.84
N ILE A 68 7.10 -5.55 -14.31
CA ILE A 68 6.86 -4.92 -13.00
C ILE A 68 7.10 -5.98 -11.92
N ASN A 69 8.16 -5.79 -11.14
CA ASN A 69 8.57 -6.76 -10.12
C ASN A 69 7.89 -6.43 -8.78
N ILE A 70 6.67 -6.92 -8.62
CA ILE A 70 5.89 -6.72 -7.40
C ILE A 70 6.27 -7.78 -6.37
N GLN A 71 6.56 -7.32 -5.15
CA GLN A 71 6.82 -8.17 -4.00
C GLN A 71 5.65 -8.10 -3.02
N VAL A 72 5.33 -9.22 -2.41
CA VAL A 72 4.33 -9.33 -1.33
C VAL A 72 4.98 -10.12 -0.21
N GLN A 73 4.88 -9.62 1.01
CA GLN A 73 5.44 -10.30 2.18
C GLN A 73 4.46 -10.25 3.34
N SER A 74 4.21 -11.43 3.92
CA SER A 74 3.41 -11.58 5.13
C SER A 74 4.34 -11.75 6.33
N PHE A 75 3.84 -11.39 7.52
CA PHE A 75 4.63 -11.41 8.75
C PHE A 75 3.86 -12.14 9.85
N ALA A 76 4.59 -12.90 10.66
CA ALA A 76 4.03 -13.54 11.85
C ALA A 76 3.75 -12.53 12.96
N LYS A 77 4.60 -11.48 13.08
CA LYS A 77 4.52 -10.48 14.15
C LYS A 77 4.50 -9.08 13.58
N GLY A 78 3.72 -8.20 14.20
CA GLY A 78 3.60 -6.80 13.78
C GLY A 78 4.90 -6.03 13.85
N ILE A 79 5.77 -6.34 14.82
CA ILE A 79 7.08 -5.67 14.92
C ILE A 79 7.98 -5.99 13.71
N GLU A 80 7.91 -7.19 13.18
CA GLU A 80 8.66 -7.56 11.98
C GLU A 80 8.16 -6.78 10.76
N LYS A 81 6.84 -6.62 10.63
CA LYS A 81 6.21 -5.81 9.58
C LYS A 81 6.68 -4.35 9.66
N VAL A 82 6.63 -3.76 10.83
CA VAL A 82 7.07 -2.38 11.06
C VAL A 82 8.55 -2.20 10.72
N ASN A 83 9.40 -3.13 11.14
CA ASN A 83 10.82 -3.07 10.84
C ASN A 83 11.10 -3.15 9.32
N ARG A 84 10.33 -3.96 8.61
CA ARG A 84 10.47 -4.04 7.15
C ARG A 84 10.04 -2.75 6.47
N ILE A 85 8.96 -2.12 6.93
CA ILE A 85 8.50 -0.83 6.41
C ILE A 85 9.60 0.23 6.62
N LYS A 86 10.20 0.30 7.81
CA LYS A 86 11.31 1.24 8.09
C LYS A 86 12.47 1.03 7.12
N PHE A 87 12.86 -0.21 6.91
CA PHE A 87 13.94 -0.55 5.98
C PHE A 87 13.63 -0.07 4.56
N LEU A 88 12.42 -0.35 4.06
CA LEU A 88 12.04 0.05 2.71
C LEU A 88 12.02 1.58 2.55
N LEU A 89 11.44 2.30 3.49
CA LEU A 89 11.38 3.76 3.42
C LEU A 89 12.76 4.38 3.55
N ASP A 90 13.66 3.83 4.36
CA ASP A 90 15.05 4.30 4.45
C ASP A 90 15.77 4.22 3.10
N GLU A 91 15.40 3.26 2.27
CA GLU A 91 15.91 3.13 0.91
C GLU A 91 15.10 3.90 -0.13
N GLN A 92 14.15 4.73 0.30
CA GLN A 92 13.22 5.45 -0.57
C GLN A 92 12.40 4.51 -1.46
N LYS A 93 12.10 3.31 -0.98
CA LYS A 93 11.21 2.36 -1.65
C LYS A 93 9.81 2.48 -1.06
N PRO A 94 8.84 2.99 -1.82
CA PRO A 94 7.47 3.10 -1.34
C PRO A 94 6.86 1.71 -1.16
N CYS A 95 5.97 1.59 -0.18
CA CYS A 95 5.26 0.33 0.05
C CYS A 95 3.80 0.59 0.41
N LEU A 96 2.99 -0.44 0.20
CA LEU A 96 1.61 -0.50 0.63
C LEU A 96 1.53 -1.36 1.88
N ILE A 97 0.73 -0.93 2.83
CA ILE A 97 0.43 -1.70 4.04
C ILE A 97 -1.01 -2.18 3.99
N SER A 98 -1.26 -3.42 4.42
CA SER A 98 -2.60 -3.83 4.78
C SER A 98 -2.80 -3.59 6.28
N LEU A 99 -3.96 -3.03 6.64
CA LEU A 99 -4.26 -2.66 8.02
C LEU A 99 -5.62 -3.21 8.41
N ALA A 100 -5.65 -4.02 9.47
CA ALA A 100 -6.91 -4.51 10.02
C ALA A 100 -7.69 -3.36 10.64
N LEU A 101 -8.98 -3.24 10.27
CA LEU A 101 -9.85 -2.16 10.72
C LEU A 101 -10.68 -2.54 11.96
N GLY A 102 -10.79 -3.84 12.23
CA GLY A 102 -11.58 -4.36 13.34
C GLY A 102 -12.45 -5.52 12.86
N SER A 103 -13.13 -6.18 13.81
CA SER A 103 -13.75 -7.50 13.62
C SER A 103 -14.80 -7.59 12.50
N SER A 104 -15.48 -6.49 12.15
CA SER A 104 -16.53 -6.52 11.12
C SER A 104 -16.21 -5.68 9.90
N GLN A 105 -15.08 -4.94 9.89
CA GLN A 105 -14.75 -4.00 8.82
C GLN A 105 -13.65 -4.51 7.89
N GLY A 106 -13.09 -5.69 8.17
CA GLY A 106 -12.03 -6.28 7.35
C GLY A 106 -10.70 -5.55 7.46
N TRP A 107 -10.12 -5.25 6.32
CA TRP A 107 -8.81 -4.61 6.23
C TRP A 107 -8.80 -3.58 5.09
N HIS A 108 -7.84 -2.67 5.14
CA HIS A 108 -7.69 -1.61 4.15
C HIS A 108 -6.23 -1.50 3.73
N ILE A 109 -6.00 -1.14 2.47
CA ILE A 109 -4.67 -0.98 1.88
C ILE A 109 -4.38 0.51 1.73
N MET A 110 -3.19 0.92 2.16
CA MET A 110 -2.77 2.33 2.07
C MET A 110 -1.28 2.43 1.81
N PRO A 111 -0.84 3.44 1.02
CA PRO A 111 0.58 3.75 0.93
C PRO A 111 1.14 4.26 2.25
N VAL A 112 2.35 3.82 2.58
CA VAL A 112 3.11 4.37 3.72
C VAL A 112 4.03 5.47 3.19
N VAL A 113 3.94 6.66 3.76
CA VAL A 113 4.74 7.80 3.29
C VAL A 113 5.77 8.28 4.30
N ARG A 114 5.60 7.95 5.57
CA ARG A 114 6.52 8.33 6.63
C ARG A 114 6.44 7.35 7.78
N ILE A 115 7.57 7.07 8.40
CA ILE A 115 7.65 6.26 9.61
C ILE A 115 8.83 6.74 10.48
N ASP A 116 8.62 6.76 11.79
CA ASP A 116 9.70 6.97 12.77
C ASP A 116 9.52 5.99 13.93
N GLU A 117 10.20 6.22 15.03
CA GLU A 117 10.15 5.29 16.17
C GLU A 117 8.77 5.21 16.84
N THR A 118 7.95 6.25 16.70
CA THR A 118 6.69 6.36 17.43
C THR A 118 5.46 6.45 16.55
N THR A 119 5.58 6.94 15.31
CA THR A 119 4.43 7.19 14.44
C THR A 119 4.65 6.69 13.02
N ILE A 120 3.52 6.38 12.37
CA ILE A 120 3.47 6.03 10.94
C ILE A 120 2.39 6.90 10.29
N VAL A 121 2.68 7.39 9.08
CA VAL A 121 1.76 8.21 8.30
C VAL A 121 1.39 7.45 7.02
N LEU A 122 0.08 7.31 6.80
CA LEU A 122 -0.50 6.59 5.68
C LEU A 122 -1.35 7.53 4.84
N ILE A 123 -1.36 7.34 3.52
CA ILE A 123 -2.34 8.02 2.67
C ILE A 123 -3.65 7.25 2.80
N HIS A 124 -4.67 7.88 3.43
CA HIS A 124 -5.98 7.26 3.59
C HIS A 124 -6.79 7.34 2.30
N HIS A 125 -6.87 8.54 1.70
CA HIS A 125 -7.47 8.72 0.39
C HIS A 125 -6.96 10.00 -0.27
N ALA A 126 -7.17 10.09 -1.59
CA ALA A 126 -6.88 11.29 -2.37
C ALA A 126 -8.05 11.58 -3.29
N ASP A 127 -8.22 12.86 -3.66
CA ASP A 127 -9.20 13.32 -4.64
C ASP A 127 -8.62 14.50 -5.44
N ALA A 128 -9.45 15.16 -6.24
CA ALA A 128 -9.01 16.28 -7.08
C ALA A 128 -8.54 17.49 -6.27
N ASP A 129 -8.97 17.60 -5.02
CA ASP A 129 -8.68 18.75 -4.16
C ASP A 129 -7.50 18.49 -3.21
N GLY A 130 -6.99 17.25 -3.14
CA GLY A 130 -5.88 16.92 -2.27
C GLY A 130 -5.87 15.50 -1.76
N TYR A 131 -5.33 15.31 -0.58
CA TYR A 131 -5.21 14.01 0.06
C TYR A 131 -5.57 14.10 1.54
N CYS A 132 -5.93 12.95 2.10
CA CYS A 132 -6.13 12.78 3.54
C CYS A 132 -5.18 11.72 4.06
N THR A 133 -4.46 12.03 5.13
CA THR A 133 -3.55 11.08 5.77
C THR A 133 -4.13 10.62 7.10
N TRP A 134 -3.79 9.35 7.45
CA TRP A 134 -3.96 8.83 8.79
C TRP A 134 -2.62 8.75 9.47
N VAL A 135 -2.57 9.19 10.73
CA VAL A 135 -1.38 9.10 11.57
C VAL A 135 -1.68 8.14 12.71
N PHE A 136 -0.90 7.08 12.81
CA PHE A 136 -1.05 6.09 13.88
C PHE A 136 0.21 6.03 14.73
N PRO A 137 0.08 5.75 16.03
CA PRO A 137 1.21 5.25 16.80
C PRO A 137 1.70 3.93 16.20
N VAL A 138 3.01 3.75 16.10
CA VAL A 138 3.59 2.48 15.62
C VAL A 138 3.10 1.32 16.51
N ALA A 139 2.97 1.55 17.82
CA ALA A 139 2.43 0.54 18.74
C ALA A 139 1.03 0.06 18.37
N GLU A 140 0.18 0.94 17.83
CA GLU A 140 -1.17 0.55 17.38
C GLU A 140 -1.11 -0.33 16.14
N ILE A 141 -0.20 -0.05 15.20
CA ILE A 141 -0.01 -0.90 14.03
C ILE A 141 0.41 -2.30 14.45
N VAL A 142 1.35 -2.41 15.38
CA VAL A 142 1.78 -3.70 15.93
C VAL A 142 0.60 -4.42 16.59
N TRP A 143 -0.17 -3.72 17.41
CA TRP A 143 -1.32 -4.30 18.09
C TRP A 143 -2.38 -4.80 17.11
N ARG A 144 -2.72 -4.01 16.07
CA ARG A 144 -3.69 -4.42 15.06
C ARG A 144 -3.24 -5.67 14.33
N HIS A 145 -1.95 -5.74 13.98
CA HIS A 145 -1.39 -6.93 13.34
C HIS A 145 -1.50 -8.17 14.23
N ASP A 146 -1.13 -8.04 15.51
CA ASP A 146 -1.00 -9.18 16.40
C ASP A 146 -2.34 -9.70 16.94
N TYR A 147 -3.34 -8.83 17.05
CA TYR A 147 -4.59 -9.16 17.74
C TYR A 147 -5.86 -9.06 16.89
N LEU A 148 -5.81 -8.43 15.73
CA LEU A 148 -6.96 -8.36 14.82
C LEU A 148 -6.73 -9.31 13.64
N GLN A 149 -7.83 -9.77 13.02
CA GLN A 149 -7.73 -10.65 11.86
C GLN A 149 -7.53 -9.86 10.58
N GLY A 150 -6.67 -10.38 9.70
CA GLY A 150 -6.34 -9.78 8.42
C GLY A 150 -5.28 -8.69 8.54
N GLY A 151 -4.88 -8.13 7.42
CA GLY A 151 -3.95 -7.01 7.42
C GLY A 151 -2.56 -7.35 7.93
N ASN A 152 -1.99 -8.49 7.48
CA ASN A 152 -0.71 -8.98 7.98
C ASN A 152 0.43 -8.90 6.96
N ASP A 153 0.23 -8.20 5.84
CA ASP A 153 1.20 -8.16 4.76
C ASP A 153 1.50 -6.72 4.29
N ILE A 154 2.54 -6.62 3.51
CA ILE A 154 2.91 -5.40 2.78
C ILE A 154 3.23 -5.77 1.34
N SER A 155 3.21 -4.78 0.45
CA SER A 155 3.61 -4.98 -0.94
C SER A 155 4.39 -3.77 -1.44
N TRP A 156 5.38 -4.03 -2.29
CA TRP A 156 6.19 -2.98 -2.92
C TRP A 156 6.64 -3.43 -4.29
N ILE A 157 7.23 -2.52 -5.06
CA ILE A 157 7.77 -2.81 -6.38
C ILE A 157 9.28 -2.64 -6.33
N GLU A 158 10.03 -3.69 -6.68
CA GLU A 158 11.47 -3.59 -6.81
C GLU A 158 11.82 -2.90 -8.12
N PRO A 159 12.80 -1.97 -8.12
CA PRO A 159 13.27 -1.35 -9.36
C PRO A 159 13.90 -2.40 -10.27
N PRO A 160 13.85 -2.18 -11.60
CA PRO A 160 14.46 -3.09 -12.56
C PRO A 160 15.97 -3.12 -12.45
#